data_b7db691e0ee16148eb2cdeb987861877
#
_entry.id   b7db691e0ee16148eb2cdeb987861877
#
_cell.length_a   1.000
_cell.length_b   1.000
_cell.length_c   1.000
_cell.angle_alpha   90.00
_cell.angle_beta   90.00
_cell.angle_gamma   90.00
#
_symmetry.space_group_name_H-M   'P 1'
#
loop_
_entity.id
_entity.type
_entity.pdbx_description
1 polymer ?
#
loop_
_entity_poly.entity_id
_entity_poly.type
_entity_poly.pdbx_seq_one_letter_code
_entity_poly.pdbx_strand_id
1 'polypeptide(L)'
;MTVNRFYASVLNAVKEDIRRSLLKRRRSLPEKELKAVSREINTHLANEIQNRDLKRILLYQSIDNEPSIKETIELAWQKNIEVYIPKVISKEKMIINRLRKNSSHSKNKFGIKESNDSDTVELNEIDLAVLPLVGIDRNGFRLGYGGGYY
;
A
#
# COMPACT_ATOMS: atom_id res chain seq x y z
N MET A 1 9.37 36.44 -0.75
CA MET A 1 9.22 34.98 -1.04
C MET A 1 10.60 34.38 -1.13
N THR A 2 10.97 33.51 -0.20
CA THR A 2 12.32 32.94 -0.16
C THR A 2 12.49 31.94 -1.31
N VAL A 3 13.65 31.90 -1.93
CA VAL A 3 14.07 31.02 -3.03
C VAL A 3 13.66 29.55 -2.77
N ASN A 4 13.76 29.09 -1.53
CA ASN A 4 13.34 27.74 -1.09
C ASN A 4 11.83 27.43 -1.32
N ARG A 5 10.94 28.39 -1.17
CA ARG A 5 9.49 28.17 -1.41
C ARG A 5 9.17 28.01 -2.90
N PHE A 6 9.89 28.74 -3.75
CA PHE A 6 9.71 28.63 -5.20
C PHE A 6 10.17 27.25 -5.71
N TYR A 7 11.35 26.78 -5.32
CA TYR A 7 11.85 25.46 -5.68
C TYR A 7 10.92 24.33 -5.17
N ALA A 8 10.44 24.44 -3.93
CA ALA A 8 9.50 23.45 -3.39
C ALA A 8 8.19 23.41 -4.16
N SER A 9 7.65 24.56 -4.60
CA SER A 9 6.42 24.60 -5.40
C SER A 9 6.60 24.01 -6.80
N VAL A 10 7.72 24.27 -7.45
CA VAL A 10 8.06 23.70 -8.77
C VAL A 10 8.24 22.18 -8.68
N LEU A 11 8.99 21.71 -7.68
CA LEU A 11 9.17 20.26 -7.44
C LEU A 11 7.85 19.57 -7.16
N ASN A 12 6.94 20.18 -6.41
CA ASN A 12 5.62 19.61 -6.15
C ASN A 12 4.77 19.56 -7.43
N ALA A 13 4.80 20.59 -8.26
CA ALA A 13 4.09 20.60 -9.54
C ALA A 13 4.59 19.48 -10.47
N VAL A 14 5.92 19.32 -10.59
CA VAL A 14 6.53 18.23 -11.38
C VAL A 14 6.12 16.84 -10.83
N LYS A 15 6.15 16.65 -9.51
CA LYS A 15 5.69 15.39 -8.89
C LYS A 15 4.22 15.09 -9.19
N GLU A 16 3.37 16.11 -9.18
CA GLU A 16 1.94 15.96 -9.50
C GLU A 16 1.73 15.55 -10.96
N ASP A 17 2.45 16.13 -11.91
CA ASP A 17 2.36 15.77 -13.32
C ASP A 17 2.82 14.35 -13.58
N ILE A 18 3.95 13.94 -12.99
CA ILE A 18 4.44 12.56 -13.06
C ILE A 18 3.41 11.60 -12.46
N ARG A 19 2.89 11.91 -11.28
CA ARG A 19 1.86 11.09 -10.61
C ARG A 19 0.63 10.91 -11.49
N ARG A 20 0.11 11.98 -12.05
CA ARG A 20 -1.05 11.96 -12.95
C ARG A 20 -0.81 11.09 -14.17
N SER A 21 0.36 11.21 -14.80
CA SER A 21 0.76 10.40 -15.95
C SER A 21 0.82 8.92 -15.61
N LEU A 22 1.50 8.56 -14.51
CA LEU A 22 1.65 7.17 -14.08
C LEU A 22 0.30 6.54 -13.67
N LEU A 23 -0.55 7.28 -12.96
CA LEU A 23 -1.89 6.82 -12.60
C LEU A 23 -2.76 6.60 -13.85
N LYS A 24 -2.70 7.50 -14.83
CA LYS A 24 -3.41 7.33 -16.11
C LYS A 24 -2.95 6.04 -16.81
N ARG A 25 -1.64 5.81 -16.90
CA ARG A 25 -1.08 4.59 -17.49
C ARG A 25 -1.52 3.33 -16.73
N ARG A 26 -1.48 3.33 -15.40
CA ARG A 26 -1.93 2.20 -14.59
C ARG A 26 -3.42 1.89 -14.81
N ARG A 27 -4.27 2.92 -14.84
CA ARG A 27 -5.72 2.77 -15.07
C ARG A 27 -6.06 2.24 -16.45
N SER A 28 -5.18 2.47 -17.45
CA SER A 28 -5.35 1.96 -18.82
C SER A 28 -4.80 0.55 -19.02
N LEU A 29 -4.20 -0.08 -17.99
CA LEU A 29 -3.71 -1.46 -18.12
C LEU A 29 -4.87 -2.42 -18.35
N PRO A 30 -4.79 -3.29 -19.37
CA PRO A 30 -5.76 -4.36 -19.57
C PRO A 30 -5.83 -5.29 -18.35
N GLU A 31 -7.00 -5.81 -18.07
CA GLU A 31 -7.22 -6.72 -16.92
C GLU A 31 -6.26 -7.93 -16.95
N LYS A 32 -5.97 -8.47 -18.13
CA LYS A 32 -5.03 -9.58 -18.31
C LYS A 32 -3.63 -9.24 -17.85
N GLU A 33 -3.16 -8.04 -18.18
CA GLU A 33 -1.82 -7.55 -17.75
C GLU A 33 -1.80 -7.29 -16.25
N LEU A 34 -2.82 -6.65 -15.70
CA LEU A 34 -2.93 -6.42 -14.27
C LEU A 34 -2.95 -7.73 -13.47
N LYS A 35 -3.66 -8.76 -13.96
CA LYS A 35 -3.64 -10.10 -13.36
C LYS A 35 -2.26 -10.76 -13.43
N ALA A 36 -1.53 -10.60 -14.54
CA ALA A 36 -0.18 -11.14 -14.67
C ALA A 36 0.78 -10.49 -13.68
N VAL A 37 0.79 -9.15 -13.60
CA VAL A 37 1.60 -8.40 -12.62
C VAL A 37 1.22 -8.77 -11.18
N SER A 38 -0.07 -8.88 -10.87
CA SER A 38 -0.54 -9.29 -9.54
C SER A 38 0.00 -10.67 -9.15
N ARG A 39 -0.04 -11.62 -10.07
CA ARG A 39 0.48 -12.99 -9.84
C ARG A 39 1.99 -12.96 -9.57
N GLU A 40 2.76 -12.21 -10.37
CA GLU A 40 4.19 -12.09 -10.18
C GLU A 40 4.53 -11.49 -8.81
N ILE A 41 3.86 -10.43 -8.40
CA ILE A 41 4.03 -9.81 -7.08
C ILE A 41 3.67 -10.80 -5.95
N ASN A 42 2.54 -11.50 -6.05
CA ASN A 42 2.17 -12.51 -5.04
C ASN A 42 3.20 -13.65 -4.96
N THR A 43 3.80 -14.05 -6.08
CA THR A 43 4.87 -15.07 -6.09
C THR A 43 6.11 -14.57 -5.33
N HIS A 44 6.54 -13.33 -5.57
CA HIS A 44 7.67 -12.75 -4.83
C HIS A 44 7.37 -12.62 -3.34
N LEU A 45 6.19 -12.14 -2.98
CA LEU A 45 5.78 -12.01 -1.58
C LEU A 45 5.63 -13.37 -0.89
N ALA A 46 5.16 -14.41 -1.60
CA ALA A 46 5.09 -15.76 -1.08
C ALA A 46 6.49 -16.30 -0.74
N ASN A 47 7.50 -16.03 -1.58
CA ASN A 47 8.88 -16.40 -1.30
C ASN A 47 9.43 -15.68 -0.06
N GLU A 48 9.16 -14.38 0.10
CA GLU A 48 9.54 -13.63 1.32
C GLU A 48 8.92 -14.25 2.58
N ILE A 49 7.61 -14.58 2.51
CA ILE A 49 6.87 -15.19 3.62
C ILE A 49 7.39 -16.60 3.95
N GLN A 50 7.86 -17.36 2.95
CA GLN A 50 8.37 -18.71 3.15
C GLN A 50 9.78 -18.76 3.72
N ASN A 51 10.61 -17.77 3.37
CA ASN A 51 12.05 -17.75 3.70
C ASN A 51 12.37 -16.93 4.95
N ARG A 52 11.38 -16.32 5.60
CA ARG A 52 11.58 -15.48 6.78
C ARG A 52 10.65 -15.92 7.92
N ASP A 53 11.11 -15.80 9.15
CA ASP A 53 10.29 -15.97 10.35
C ASP A 53 9.52 -14.69 10.62
N LEU A 54 8.34 -14.56 10.00
CA LEU A 54 7.48 -13.39 10.09
C LEU A 54 6.32 -13.66 11.03
N LYS A 55 6.07 -12.75 11.95
CA LYS A 55 4.92 -12.80 12.88
C LYS A 55 3.86 -11.78 12.51
N ARG A 56 4.27 -10.58 12.08
CA ARG A 56 3.38 -9.46 11.79
C ARG A 56 3.76 -8.81 10.47
N ILE A 57 2.81 -8.70 9.55
CA ILE A 57 3.02 -8.06 8.27
C ILE A 57 2.01 -6.94 8.03
N LEU A 58 2.49 -5.81 7.51
CA LEU A 58 1.67 -4.70 7.05
C LEU A 58 1.50 -4.81 5.54
N LEU A 59 0.26 -4.93 5.10
CA LEU A 59 -0.13 -5.05 3.70
C LEU A 59 -1.09 -3.93 3.33
N TYR A 60 -1.29 -3.70 2.04
CA TYR A 60 -2.30 -2.76 1.55
C TYR A 60 -3.54 -3.49 1.00
N GLN A 61 -4.64 -2.80 0.89
CA GLN A 61 -5.79 -3.25 0.11
C GLN A 61 -5.78 -2.54 -1.24
N SER A 62 -5.77 -3.32 -2.31
CA SER A 62 -5.63 -2.81 -3.68
C SER A 62 -6.82 -1.95 -4.08
N ILE A 63 -6.55 -0.78 -4.60
CA ILE A 63 -7.51 0.18 -5.15
C ILE A 63 -7.03 0.68 -6.51
N ASP A 64 -7.93 1.22 -7.32
CA ASP A 64 -7.58 1.99 -8.53
C ASP A 64 -6.57 1.28 -9.46
N ASN A 65 -6.86 0.03 -9.83
CA ASN A 65 -5.97 -0.83 -10.63
C ASN A 65 -4.58 -1.06 -10.00
N GLU A 66 -4.47 -1.04 -8.67
CA GLU A 66 -3.29 -1.59 -8.00
C GLU A 66 -3.24 -3.11 -8.17
N PRO A 67 -2.03 -3.70 -8.26
CA PRO A 67 -1.89 -5.14 -8.23
C PRO A 67 -2.55 -5.74 -7.01
N SER A 68 -3.34 -6.79 -7.20
CA SER A 68 -4.00 -7.49 -6.08
C SER A 68 -2.98 -8.35 -5.33
N ILE A 69 -2.93 -8.19 -4.01
CA ILE A 69 -2.13 -9.02 -3.10
C ILE A 69 -3.01 -9.90 -2.19
N LYS A 70 -4.22 -10.19 -2.65
CA LYS A 70 -5.18 -11.01 -1.90
C LYS A 70 -4.64 -12.40 -1.59
N GLU A 71 -3.93 -13.03 -2.54
CA GLU A 71 -3.31 -14.35 -2.37
C GLU A 71 -2.24 -14.33 -1.27
N THR A 72 -1.47 -13.23 -1.19
CA THR A 72 -0.48 -13.00 -0.12
C THR A 72 -1.15 -12.89 1.25
N ILE A 73 -2.28 -12.17 1.34
CA ILE A 73 -3.06 -12.06 2.59
C ILE A 73 -3.55 -13.45 3.03
N GLU A 74 -4.10 -14.22 2.10
CA GLU A 74 -4.59 -15.56 2.39
C GLU A 74 -3.48 -16.52 2.83
N LEU A 75 -2.32 -16.47 2.17
CA LEU A 75 -1.14 -17.24 2.55
C LEU A 75 -0.63 -16.88 3.95
N ALA A 76 -0.58 -15.60 4.28
CA ALA A 76 -0.18 -15.14 5.61
C ALA A 76 -1.09 -15.72 6.70
N TRP A 77 -2.40 -15.68 6.51
CA TRP A 77 -3.36 -16.30 7.45
C TRP A 77 -3.19 -17.83 7.56
N GLN A 78 -2.92 -18.52 6.45
CA GLN A 78 -2.65 -19.96 6.47
C GLN A 78 -1.40 -20.33 7.28
N LYS A 79 -0.41 -19.42 7.32
CA LYS A 79 0.82 -19.57 8.08
C LYS A 79 0.74 -19.00 9.50
N ASN A 80 -0.46 -18.61 9.96
CA ASN A 80 -0.69 -17.96 11.27
C ASN A 80 0.08 -16.65 11.45
N ILE A 81 0.40 -15.95 10.36
CA ILE A 81 1.01 -14.63 10.40
C ILE A 81 -0.11 -13.60 10.61
N GLU A 82 0.09 -12.68 11.52
CA GLU A 82 -0.82 -11.59 11.77
C GLU A 82 -0.74 -10.57 10.64
N VAL A 83 -1.88 -10.29 10.01
CA VAL A 83 -1.97 -9.32 8.91
C VAL A 83 -2.54 -8.01 9.44
N TYR A 84 -1.91 -6.92 9.07
CA TYR A 84 -2.32 -5.56 9.37
C TYR A 84 -2.48 -4.75 8.09
N ILE A 85 -3.38 -3.78 8.13
CA ILE A 85 -3.64 -2.84 7.03
C ILE A 85 -3.67 -1.42 7.57
N PRO A 86 -3.35 -0.42 6.74
CA PRO A 86 -3.48 0.97 7.14
C PRO A 86 -4.95 1.37 7.27
N LYS A 87 -5.26 2.18 8.29
CA LYS A 87 -6.56 2.81 8.50
C LYS A 87 -6.38 4.30 8.73
N VAL A 88 -7.00 5.09 7.88
CA VAL A 88 -6.93 6.56 7.97
C VAL A 88 -7.93 7.06 9.00
N ILE A 89 -7.44 7.68 10.06
CA ILE A 89 -8.26 8.24 11.13
C ILE A 89 -8.58 9.73 10.85
N SER A 90 -7.60 10.47 10.33
CA SER A 90 -7.77 11.87 9.96
C SER A 90 -6.92 12.22 8.75
N LYS A 91 -6.87 13.50 8.35
CA LYS A 91 -5.98 13.97 7.27
C LYS A 91 -4.49 13.78 7.59
N GLU A 92 -4.14 13.72 8.87
CA GLU A 92 -2.76 13.69 9.36
C GLU A 92 -2.42 12.43 10.13
N LYS A 93 -3.41 11.56 10.37
CA LYS A 93 -3.21 10.37 11.20
C LYS A 93 -3.71 9.10 10.50
N MET A 94 -2.82 8.14 10.45
CA MET A 94 -3.07 6.77 10.05
C MET A 94 -2.65 5.84 11.19
N ILE A 95 -3.39 4.77 11.42
CA ILE A 95 -3.04 3.70 12.32
C ILE A 95 -2.85 2.39 11.54
N ILE A 96 -2.14 1.46 12.13
CA ILE A 96 -1.94 0.12 11.59
C ILE A 96 -2.92 -0.80 12.30
N ASN A 97 -3.94 -1.26 11.57
CA ASN A 97 -5.08 -1.97 12.12
C ASN A 97 -5.09 -3.43 11.70
N ARG A 98 -5.44 -4.34 12.62
CA ARG A 98 -5.45 -5.77 12.33
C ARG A 98 -6.52 -6.13 11.30
N LEU A 99 -6.16 -7.04 10.40
CA LEU A 99 -7.07 -7.63 9.43
C LEU A 99 -7.17 -9.13 9.70
N ARG A 100 -8.32 -9.58 10.19
CA ARG A 100 -8.62 -11.01 10.37
C ARG A 100 -9.47 -11.52 9.20
N LYS A 101 -9.46 -12.83 8.98
CA LYS A 101 -10.26 -13.45 7.94
C LYS A 101 -11.75 -13.13 8.04
N ASN A 102 -12.25 -12.95 9.26
CA ASN A 102 -13.66 -12.65 9.54
C ASN A 102 -13.87 -11.20 10.00
N SER A 103 -12.90 -10.30 9.78
CA SER A 103 -13.08 -8.88 10.12
C SER A 103 -14.25 -8.30 9.34
N SER A 104 -15.11 -7.57 10.03
CA SER A 104 -16.07 -6.69 9.36
C SER A 104 -15.32 -5.51 8.74
N HIS A 105 -15.85 -4.98 7.65
CA HIS A 105 -15.21 -3.91 6.91
C HIS A 105 -16.18 -2.73 6.74
N SER A 106 -15.65 -1.53 6.84
CA SER A 106 -16.30 -0.31 6.39
C SER A 106 -15.52 0.30 5.22
N LYS A 107 -16.19 1.08 4.37
CA LYS A 107 -15.51 1.85 3.33
C LYS A 107 -15.24 3.25 3.88
N ASN A 108 -14.00 3.69 3.75
CA ASN A 108 -13.67 5.08 4.04
C ASN A 108 -14.09 6.02 2.89
N LYS A 109 -13.87 7.31 3.05
CA LYS A 109 -14.20 8.35 2.05
C LYS A 109 -13.50 8.18 0.69
N PHE A 110 -12.46 7.38 0.61
CA PHE A 110 -11.74 7.04 -0.63
C PHE A 110 -12.21 5.72 -1.24
N GLY A 111 -13.25 5.07 -0.66
CA GLY A 111 -13.76 3.77 -1.11
C GLY A 111 -12.89 2.57 -0.70
N ILE A 112 -11.85 2.79 0.11
CA ILE A 112 -10.97 1.75 0.61
C ILE A 112 -11.70 1.00 1.72
N LYS A 113 -11.70 -0.33 1.65
CA LYS A 113 -12.19 -1.17 2.73
C LYS A 113 -11.21 -1.09 3.90
N GLU A 114 -11.70 -0.70 5.07
CA GLU A 114 -10.92 -0.68 6.31
C GLU A 114 -11.48 -1.72 7.27
N SER A 115 -10.61 -2.39 8.01
CA SER A 115 -11.02 -3.30 9.07
C SER A 115 -11.67 -2.51 10.22
N ASN A 116 -12.76 -3.04 10.76
CA ASN A 116 -13.38 -2.51 11.98
C ASN A 116 -12.81 -3.15 13.25
N ASP A 117 -11.73 -3.93 13.12
CA ASP A 117 -11.02 -4.46 14.27
C ASP A 117 -10.50 -3.33 15.16
N SER A 118 -10.42 -3.56 16.46
CA SER A 118 -9.88 -2.59 17.42
C SER A 118 -8.38 -2.75 17.64
N ASP A 119 -7.82 -3.91 17.24
CA ASP A 119 -6.42 -4.21 17.47
C ASP A 119 -5.52 -3.41 16.54
N THR A 120 -4.62 -2.66 17.13
CA THR A 120 -3.60 -1.87 16.45
C THR A 120 -2.21 -2.32 16.86
N VAL A 121 -1.22 -1.95 16.06
CA VAL A 121 0.19 -2.25 16.31
C VAL A 121 1.03 -1.02 15.94
N GLU A 122 2.16 -0.87 16.60
CA GLU A 122 3.14 0.16 16.23
C GLU A 122 4.01 -0.33 15.05
N LEU A 123 4.53 0.60 14.26
CA LEU A 123 5.30 0.26 13.06
C LEU A 123 6.57 -0.55 13.37
N ASN A 124 7.20 -0.34 14.52
CA ASN A 124 8.40 -1.05 14.97
C ASN A 124 8.15 -2.52 15.36
N GLU A 125 6.89 -2.93 15.45
CA GLU A 125 6.49 -4.31 15.71
C GLU A 125 6.18 -5.10 14.43
N ILE A 126 6.27 -4.46 13.25
CA ILE A 126 6.02 -5.06 11.95
C ILE A 126 7.32 -5.64 11.37
N ASP A 127 7.32 -6.93 11.05
CA ASP A 127 8.48 -7.63 10.48
C ASP A 127 8.66 -7.37 8.98
N LEU A 128 7.55 -7.17 8.26
CA LEU A 128 7.54 -6.87 6.81
C LEU A 128 6.41 -5.90 6.47
N ALA A 129 6.75 -4.80 5.80
CA ALA A 129 5.77 -3.86 5.27
C ALA A 129 5.78 -3.83 3.74
N VAL A 130 4.61 -4.08 3.14
CA VAL A 130 4.38 -3.95 1.70
C VAL A 130 3.54 -2.71 1.46
N LEU A 131 4.15 -1.69 0.88
CA LEU A 131 3.52 -0.38 0.72
C LEU A 131 3.13 -0.13 -0.74
N PRO A 132 1.94 0.44 -0.99
CA PRO A 132 1.54 0.82 -2.34
C PRO A 132 2.33 2.04 -2.79
N LEU A 133 2.61 2.12 -4.09
CA LEU A 133 3.25 3.26 -4.71
C LEU A 133 2.65 3.56 -6.08
N VAL A 134 2.83 4.79 -6.54
CA VAL A 134 2.45 5.22 -7.89
C VAL A 134 3.61 5.04 -8.85
N GLY A 135 4.83 5.26 -8.38
CA GLY A 135 6.04 5.08 -9.16
C GLY A 135 7.28 4.94 -8.27
N ILE A 136 8.34 4.44 -8.87
CA ILE A 136 9.67 4.32 -8.24
C ILE A 136 10.71 4.73 -9.27
N ASP A 137 11.74 5.43 -8.84
CA ASP A 137 12.88 5.76 -9.69
C ASP A 137 13.99 4.71 -9.59
N ARG A 138 15.05 4.87 -10.40
CA ARG A 138 16.18 3.93 -10.43
C ARG A 138 17.01 3.91 -9.13
N ASN A 139 16.86 4.92 -8.29
CA ASN A 139 17.55 5.05 -7.00
C ASN A 139 16.69 4.52 -5.84
N GLY A 140 15.48 4.02 -6.11
CA GLY A 140 14.56 3.49 -5.11
C GLY A 140 13.69 4.54 -4.43
N PHE A 141 13.70 5.82 -4.88
CA PHE A 141 12.80 6.82 -4.33
C PHE A 141 11.36 6.58 -4.82
N ARG A 142 10.44 6.52 -3.87
CA ARG A 142 9.05 6.22 -4.13
C ARG A 142 8.23 7.49 -4.37
N LEU A 143 7.33 7.46 -5.34
CA LEU A 143 6.28 8.42 -5.54
C LEU A 143 4.96 7.79 -5.07
N GLY A 144 4.42 8.30 -3.97
CA GLY A 144 3.12 7.89 -3.45
C GLY A 144 1.96 8.71 -4.03
N TYR A 145 0.76 8.49 -3.49
CA TYR A 145 -0.46 9.20 -3.88
C TYR A 145 -0.53 10.68 -3.45
N GLY A 146 0.40 11.14 -2.62
CA GLY A 146 0.44 12.52 -2.15
C GLY A 146 -0.28 12.77 -0.82
N GLY A 147 -0.84 11.74 -0.19
CA GLY A 147 -1.53 11.87 1.10
C GLY A 147 -0.61 12.02 2.32
N GLY A 148 0.70 11.71 2.18
CA GLY A 148 1.69 11.86 3.26
C GLY A 148 1.56 10.88 4.42
N TYR A 149 0.87 9.75 4.22
CA TYR A 149 0.61 8.77 5.30
C TYR A 149 1.76 7.77 5.53
N TYR A 150 2.65 7.60 4.55
CA TYR A 150 3.78 6.66 4.59
C TYR A 150 5.12 7.35 4.56
#